data_eaec9d27eb7fe57c655d40272809be98
#
_entry.id   eaec9d27eb7fe57c655d40272809be98
#
_cell.length_a   1.000
_cell.length_b   1.000
_cell.length_c   1.000
_cell.angle_alpha   90.00
_cell.angle_beta   90.00
_cell.angle_gamma   90.00
#
_symmetry.space_group_name_H-M   'P 1'
#
loop_
_entity.id
_entity.type
_entity.pdbx_description
1 polymer ?
#
loop_
_entity_poly.entity_id
_entity_poly.type
_entity_poly.pdbx_seq_one_letter_code
_entity_poly.pdbx_strand_id
1 'polypeptide(L)'
;AGIPAAYALSKFPFAKKQKVSFFILSTRFMPPIVVVIPLFLLYRELNLMDTKLGLVILYTFISLSLVIWMMKGFFDEIPAELIESARVDGCTHYGALFRVALPITKQGISATAILTLIGVWNEFLFAVIFTSRDAKTVTLSVMGYVTIREVAWSNMAAAGILITIPVLIFTILTQKHLVQGLTAGAVKG
;
A
#
# COMPACT_ATOMS: atom_id res chain seq x y z
N ALA A 1 5.16 -8.95 -1.21
CA ALA A 1 5.42 -9.26 0.21
C ALA A 1 4.12 -9.23 1.04
N GLY A 2 3.29 -8.18 0.99
CA GLY A 2 2.10 -8.03 1.83
C GLY A 2 1.04 -9.12 1.66
N ILE A 3 0.74 -9.52 0.43
CA ILE A 3 -0.30 -10.53 0.12
C ILE A 3 0.04 -11.91 0.71
N PRO A 4 1.25 -12.49 0.50
CA PRO A 4 1.60 -13.75 1.15
C PRO A 4 1.59 -13.68 2.68
N ALA A 5 2.02 -12.54 3.25
CA ALA A 5 1.96 -12.33 4.70
C ALA A 5 0.52 -12.30 5.23
N ALA A 6 -0.38 -11.59 4.53
CA ALA A 6 -1.80 -11.56 4.85
C ALA A 6 -2.46 -12.95 4.78
N TYR A 7 -2.12 -13.73 3.74
CA TYR A 7 -2.61 -15.08 3.59
C TYR A 7 -2.12 -15.99 4.72
N ALA A 8 -0.84 -15.92 5.07
CA ALA A 8 -0.30 -16.66 6.20
C ALA A 8 -0.99 -16.29 7.52
N LEU A 9 -1.18 -14.99 7.78
CA LEU A 9 -1.92 -14.49 8.94
C LEU A 9 -3.41 -14.87 8.93
N SER A 10 -4.00 -15.17 7.78
CA SER A 10 -5.38 -15.62 7.67
C SER A 10 -5.51 -17.14 7.85
N LYS A 11 -4.78 -17.91 7.07
CA LYS A 11 -5.04 -19.34 6.88
C LYS A 11 -4.17 -20.29 7.70
N PHE A 12 -3.01 -19.83 8.20
CA PHE A 12 -2.17 -20.72 9.01
C PHE A 12 -2.53 -20.64 10.49
N PRO A 13 -2.66 -21.77 11.18
CA PRO A 13 -2.81 -21.79 12.62
C PRO A 13 -1.45 -21.56 13.30
N PHE A 14 -1.30 -20.48 14.04
CA PHE A 14 -0.15 -20.27 14.91
C PHE A 14 -0.52 -19.49 16.17
N ALA A 15 0.23 -19.75 17.25
CA ALA A 15 0.04 -19.06 18.50
C ALA A 15 0.25 -17.55 18.33
N LYS A 16 -0.61 -16.73 18.97
CA LYS A 16 -0.50 -15.26 18.95
C LYS A 16 -0.82 -14.57 17.60
N LYS A 17 -1.42 -15.28 16.62
CA LYS A 17 -1.83 -14.73 15.32
C LYS A 17 -2.51 -13.36 15.44
N GLN A 18 -3.46 -13.22 16.35
CA GLN A 18 -4.19 -11.98 16.56
C GLN A 18 -3.29 -10.86 17.10
N LYS A 19 -2.35 -11.20 18.02
CA LYS A 19 -1.40 -10.23 18.55
C LYS A 19 -0.43 -9.73 17.48
N VAL A 20 0.05 -10.62 16.61
CA VAL A 20 0.91 -10.26 15.47
C VAL A 20 0.15 -9.37 14.48
N SER A 21 -1.09 -9.71 14.14
CA SER A 21 -1.92 -8.89 13.25
C SER A 21 -2.17 -7.50 13.83
N PHE A 22 -2.47 -7.43 15.13
CA PHE A 22 -2.66 -6.16 15.84
C PHE A 22 -1.36 -5.34 15.89
N PHE A 23 -0.22 -5.99 16.16
CA PHE A 23 1.09 -5.31 16.17
C PHE A 23 1.40 -4.69 14.80
N ILE A 24 1.19 -5.43 13.70
CA ILE A 24 1.39 -4.91 12.34
C ILE A 24 0.49 -3.69 12.09
N LEU A 25 -0.78 -3.77 12.48
CA LEU A 25 -1.69 -2.64 12.35
C LEU A 25 -1.26 -1.44 13.21
N SER A 26 -0.79 -1.70 14.44
CA SER A 26 -0.39 -0.64 15.37
C SER A 26 0.79 0.18 14.87
N THR A 27 1.67 -0.39 14.02
CA THR A 27 2.77 0.38 13.41
C THR A 27 2.25 1.55 12.56
N ARG A 28 1.03 1.48 12.05
CA ARG A 28 0.40 2.55 11.27
C ARG A 28 0.02 3.79 12.11
N PHE A 29 -0.19 3.61 13.41
CA PHE A 29 -0.51 4.72 14.32
C PHE A 29 0.72 5.51 14.75
N MET A 30 1.92 4.99 14.47
CA MET A 30 3.16 5.69 14.77
C MET A 30 3.29 6.94 13.88
N PRO A 31 3.48 8.14 14.45
CA PRO A 31 3.67 9.34 13.66
C PRO A 31 4.88 9.19 12.73
N PRO A 32 4.72 9.41 11.41
CA PRO A 32 5.81 9.23 10.44
C PRO A 32 7.08 9.99 10.81
N ILE A 33 6.94 11.18 11.38
CA ILE A 33 8.08 12.03 11.78
C ILE A 33 9.01 11.35 12.79
N VAL A 34 8.50 10.45 13.63
CA VAL A 34 9.32 9.76 14.65
C VAL A 34 10.31 8.79 14.00
N VAL A 35 9.91 8.17 12.89
CA VAL A 35 10.76 7.18 12.19
C VAL A 35 11.67 7.82 11.13
N VAL A 36 11.45 9.07 10.78
CA VAL A 36 12.21 9.77 9.74
C VAL A 36 13.70 9.82 10.07
N ILE A 37 14.07 10.23 11.29
CA ILE A 37 15.49 10.40 11.65
C ILE A 37 16.28 9.08 11.57
N PRO A 38 15.84 7.98 12.24
CA PRO A 38 16.57 6.72 12.15
C PRO A 38 16.59 6.15 10.72
N LEU A 39 15.50 6.29 9.95
CA LEU A 39 15.48 5.87 8.57
C LEU A 39 16.42 6.70 7.69
N PHE A 40 16.50 8.02 7.90
CA PHE A 40 17.40 8.88 7.17
C PHE A 40 18.87 8.46 7.36
N LEU A 41 19.28 8.18 8.60
CA LEU A 41 20.63 7.71 8.89
C LEU A 41 20.92 6.37 8.18
N LEU A 42 19.99 5.41 8.26
CA LEU A 42 20.11 4.13 7.58
C LEU A 42 20.20 4.28 6.05
N TYR A 43 19.35 5.13 5.46
CA TYR A 43 19.34 5.35 4.01
C TYR A 43 20.62 6.02 3.54
N ARG A 44 21.18 6.91 4.34
CA ARG A 44 22.47 7.53 4.06
C ARG A 44 23.61 6.52 4.07
N GLU A 45 23.67 5.64 5.08
CA GLU A 45 24.68 4.59 5.17
C GLU A 45 24.59 3.58 4.02
N LEU A 46 23.36 3.24 3.60
CA LEU A 46 23.11 2.30 2.49
C LEU A 46 23.21 2.94 1.10
N ASN A 47 23.51 4.24 1.00
CA ASN A 47 23.52 5.00 -0.27
C ASN A 47 22.20 4.90 -1.04
N LEU A 48 21.06 4.88 -0.33
CA LEU A 48 19.72 4.82 -0.89
C LEU A 48 19.05 6.19 -0.99
N MET A 49 19.70 7.26 -0.49
CA MET A 49 19.20 8.63 -0.61
C MET A 49 19.11 9.04 -2.07
N ASP A 50 18.03 9.72 -2.42
CA ASP A 50 17.73 10.23 -3.77
C ASP A 50 17.78 9.15 -4.87
N THR A 51 17.43 7.90 -4.53
CA THR A 51 17.36 6.80 -5.49
C THR A 51 15.93 6.31 -5.64
N LYS A 52 15.55 5.93 -6.88
CA LYS A 52 14.24 5.33 -7.16
C LYS A 52 14.05 4.04 -6.37
N LEU A 53 15.11 3.23 -6.22
CA LEU A 53 15.08 2.00 -5.45
C LEU A 53 14.80 2.28 -3.97
N GLY A 54 15.50 3.27 -3.38
CA GLY A 54 15.25 3.70 -2.01
C GLY A 54 13.80 4.10 -1.79
N LEU A 55 13.25 4.92 -2.68
CA LEU A 55 11.86 5.36 -2.59
C LEU A 55 10.87 4.19 -2.71
N VAL A 56 11.10 3.24 -3.62
CA VAL A 56 10.26 2.03 -3.77
C VAL A 56 10.29 1.18 -2.51
N ILE A 57 11.47 0.96 -1.92
CA ILE A 57 11.62 0.20 -0.66
C ILE A 57 10.83 0.92 0.46
N LEU A 58 11.01 2.22 0.59
CA LEU A 58 10.35 3.03 1.62
C LEU A 58 8.82 2.96 1.51
N TYR A 59 8.30 3.20 0.32
CA TYR A 59 6.84 3.16 0.08
C TYR A 59 6.27 1.75 0.21
N THR A 60 7.02 0.72 -0.16
CA THR A 60 6.64 -0.67 0.10
C THR A 60 6.50 -0.90 1.60
N PHE A 61 7.49 -0.51 2.39
CA PHE A 61 7.50 -0.69 3.84
C PHE A 61 6.31 0.01 4.52
N ILE A 62 6.07 1.28 4.18
CA ILE A 62 4.97 2.07 4.74
C ILE A 62 3.61 1.48 4.37
N SER A 63 3.47 0.93 3.18
CA SER A 63 2.21 0.37 2.68
C SER A 63 1.92 -1.04 3.22
N LEU A 64 2.93 -1.77 3.70
CA LEU A 64 2.78 -3.17 4.11
C LEU A 64 1.69 -3.38 5.15
N SER A 65 1.61 -2.53 6.17
CA SER A 65 0.62 -2.67 7.24
C SER A 65 -0.82 -2.56 6.72
N LEU A 66 -1.08 -1.63 5.79
CA LEU A 66 -2.38 -1.48 5.14
C LEU A 66 -2.71 -2.70 4.29
N VAL A 67 -1.77 -3.10 3.42
CA VAL A 67 -1.96 -4.24 2.51
C VAL A 67 -2.20 -5.53 3.29
N ILE A 68 -1.42 -5.78 4.34
CA ILE A 68 -1.57 -6.99 5.17
C ILE A 68 -2.92 -6.98 5.88
N TRP A 69 -3.29 -5.86 6.48
CA TRP A 69 -4.54 -5.78 7.24
C TRP A 69 -5.77 -5.95 6.34
N MET A 70 -5.83 -5.23 5.23
CA MET A 70 -6.94 -5.33 4.29
C MET A 70 -7.05 -6.72 3.66
N MET A 71 -5.94 -7.21 3.11
CA MET A 71 -5.94 -8.52 2.45
C MET A 71 -6.22 -9.67 3.41
N LYS A 72 -5.77 -9.55 4.69
CA LYS A 72 -6.14 -10.52 5.71
C LYS A 72 -7.66 -10.57 5.90
N GLY A 73 -8.34 -9.41 5.96
CA GLY A 73 -9.80 -9.36 6.05
C GLY A 73 -10.47 -10.14 4.91
N PHE A 74 -10.08 -9.89 3.67
CA PHE A 74 -10.62 -10.62 2.51
C PHE A 74 -10.29 -12.12 2.52
N PHE A 75 -9.11 -12.50 2.98
CA PHE A 75 -8.78 -13.91 3.11
C PHE A 75 -9.53 -14.59 4.25
N ASP A 76 -9.84 -13.89 5.34
CA ASP A 76 -10.62 -14.45 6.45
C ASP A 76 -12.05 -14.82 6.02
N GLU A 77 -12.60 -14.14 5.01
CA GLU A 77 -13.93 -14.42 4.45
C GLU A 77 -13.99 -15.70 3.59
N ILE A 78 -12.85 -16.23 3.13
CA ILE A 78 -12.79 -17.48 2.36
C ILE A 78 -13.03 -18.66 3.31
N PRO A 79 -14.04 -19.53 3.06
CA PRO A 79 -14.24 -20.76 3.84
C PRO A 79 -12.96 -21.63 3.86
N ALA A 80 -12.65 -22.21 5.01
CA ALA A 80 -11.46 -23.04 5.17
C ALA A 80 -11.48 -24.26 4.25
N GLU A 81 -12.68 -24.80 4.04
CA GLU A 81 -12.93 -25.99 3.22
C GLU A 81 -12.45 -25.82 1.78
N LEU A 82 -12.52 -24.61 1.21
CA LEU A 82 -12.03 -24.35 -0.15
C LEU A 82 -10.49 -24.45 -0.24
N ILE A 83 -9.80 -24.01 0.80
CA ILE A 83 -8.34 -24.12 0.85
C ILE A 83 -7.91 -25.55 1.14
N GLU A 84 -8.64 -26.26 2.00
CA GLU A 84 -8.39 -27.64 2.35
C GLU A 84 -8.65 -28.56 1.15
N SER A 85 -9.75 -28.38 0.40
CA SER A 85 -10.03 -29.13 -0.83
C SER A 85 -8.89 -28.97 -1.85
N ALA A 86 -8.43 -27.75 -2.10
CA ALA A 86 -7.32 -27.51 -3.00
C ALA A 86 -6.03 -28.24 -2.54
N ARG A 87 -5.85 -28.39 -1.24
CA ARG A 87 -4.71 -29.13 -0.69
C ARG A 87 -4.84 -30.63 -0.85
N VAL A 88 -6.06 -31.18 -0.69
CA VAL A 88 -6.35 -32.57 -1.00
C VAL A 88 -6.12 -32.87 -2.47
N ASP A 89 -6.46 -31.92 -3.36
CA ASP A 89 -6.19 -31.99 -4.81
C ASP A 89 -4.69 -31.82 -5.17
N GLY A 90 -3.80 -31.83 -4.18
CA GLY A 90 -2.34 -31.80 -4.38
C GLY A 90 -1.75 -30.38 -4.50
N CYS A 91 -2.50 -29.31 -4.28
CA CYS A 91 -1.92 -27.99 -4.24
C CYS A 91 -1.00 -27.79 -3.02
N THR A 92 0.15 -27.18 -3.23
CA THR A 92 0.95 -26.63 -2.14
C THR A 92 0.23 -25.42 -1.52
N HIS A 93 0.69 -24.91 -0.37
CA HIS A 93 0.14 -23.68 0.21
C HIS A 93 0.24 -22.49 -0.75
N TYR A 94 1.35 -22.36 -1.50
CA TYR A 94 1.48 -21.34 -2.54
C TYR A 94 0.53 -21.62 -3.71
N GLY A 95 0.36 -22.87 -4.10
CA GLY A 95 -0.63 -23.27 -5.11
C GLY A 95 -2.05 -22.85 -4.72
N ALA A 96 -2.46 -23.11 -3.49
CA ALA A 96 -3.77 -22.71 -2.96
C ALA A 96 -3.91 -21.17 -2.90
N LEU A 97 -2.85 -20.42 -2.54
CA LEU A 97 -2.87 -18.96 -2.60
C LEU A 97 -3.13 -18.47 -4.02
N PHE A 98 -2.33 -18.91 -5.01
CA PHE A 98 -2.39 -18.34 -6.35
C PHE A 98 -3.58 -18.86 -7.18
N ARG A 99 -3.99 -20.12 -7.00
CA ARG A 99 -5.04 -20.75 -7.80
C ARG A 99 -6.43 -20.62 -7.21
N VAL A 100 -6.55 -20.43 -5.89
CA VAL A 100 -7.84 -20.36 -5.19
C VAL A 100 -8.05 -19.02 -4.51
N ALA A 101 -7.18 -18.67 -3.54
CA ALA A 101 -7.42 -17.50 -2.69
C ALA A 101 -7.37 -16.17 -3.46
N LEU A 102 -6.36 -15.94 -4.31
CA LEU A 102 -6.23 -14.69 -5.08
C LEU A 102 -7.36 -14.50 -6.09
N PRO A 103 -7.77 -15.49 -6.91
CA PRO A 103 -8.92 -15.33 -7.80
C PRO A 103 -10.23 -15.00 -7.08
N ILE A 104 -10.48 -15.62 -5.92
CA ILE A 104 -11.68 -15.35 -5.11
C ILE A 104 -11.65 -13.93 -4.56
N THR A 105 -10.49 -13.45 -4.11
CA THR A 105 -10.35 -12.13 -3.48
C THR A 105 -9.94 -11.02 -4.45
N LYS A 106 -10.12 -11.19 -5.76
CA LYS A 106 -9.71 -10.20 -6.77
C LYS A 106 -10.27 -8.79 -6.52
N GLN A 107 -11.50 -8.70 -6.01
CA GLN A 107 -12.12 -7.42 -5.64
C GLN A 107 -11.40 -6.76 -4.47
N GLY A 108 -11.04 -7.55 -3.45
CA GLY A 108 -10.24 -7.10 -2.31
C GLY A 108 -8.85 -6.64 -2.71
N ILE A 109 -8.20 -7.36 -3.66
CA ILE A 109 -6.91 -6.96 -4.22
C ILE A 109 -7.02 -5.60 -4.90
N SER A 110 -8.06 -5.41 -5.73
CA SER A 110 -8.28 -4.15 -6.43
C SER A 110 -8.52 -2.99 -5.47
N ALA A 111 -9.39 -3.18 -4.47
CA ALA A 111 -9.66 -2.17 -3.43
C ALA A 111 -8.39 -1.82 -2.64
N THR A 112 -7.62 -2.84 -2.23
CA THR A 112 -6.35 -2.64 -1.51
C THR A 112 -5.33 -1.90 -2.37
N ALA A 113 -5.21 -2.24 -3.65
CA ALA A 113 -4.29 -1.59 -4.58
C ALA A 113 -4.64 -0.11 -4.77
N ILE A 114 -5.93 0.22 -4.92
CA ILE A 114 -6.40 1.59 -5.07
C ILE A 114 -6.05 2.43 -3.84
N LEU A 115 -6.39 1.94 -2.64
CA LEU A 115 -6.13 2.66 -1.40
C LEU A 115 -4.63 2.84 -1.15
N THR A 116 -3.83 1.83 -1.51
CA THR A 116 -2.37 1.91 -1.43
C THR A 116 -1.83 2.93 -2.42
N LEU A 117 -2.31 2.94 -3.66
CA LEU A 117 -1.90 3.91 -4.67
C LEU A 117 -2.21 5.34 -4.24
N ILE A 118 -3.45 5.60 -3.77
CA ILE A 118 -3.85 6.91 -3.29
C ILE A 118 -2.96 7.35 -2.12
N GLY A 119 -2.67 6.45 -1.18
CA GLY A 119 -1.80 6.73 -0.05
C GLY A 119 -0.38 7.10 -0.46
N VAL A 120 0.22 6.32 -1.37
CA VAL A 120 1.58 6.56 -1.88
C VAL A 120 1.63 7.80 -2.78
N TRP A 121 0.60 8.04 -3.59
CA TRP A 121 0.54 9.22 -4.46
C TRP A 121 0.50 10.53 -3.68
N ASN A 122 -0.22 10.54 -2.56
CA ASN A 122 -0.33 11.70 -1.69
C ASN A 122 0.78 11.79 -0.63
N GLU A 123 1.71 10.81 -0.61
CA GLU A 123 2.79 10.83 0.34
C GLU A 123 3.77 11.96 0.00
N PHE A 124 4.03 12.79 0.98
CA PHE A 124 4.84 14.00 0.81
C PHE A 124 6.04 14.05 1.77
N LEU A 125 5.84 13.64 3.02
CA LEU A 125 6.84 13.81 4.07
C LEU A 125 8.13 13.04 3.76
N PHE A 126 8.01 11.77 3.41
CA PHE A 126 9.16 10.95 3.08
C PHE A 126 9.76 11.36 1.73
N ALA A 127 8.92 11.73 0.75
CA ALA A 127 9.42 12.22 -0.53
C ALA A 127 10.32 13.44 -0.36
N VAL A 128 9.92 14.44 0.44
CA VAL A 128 10.70 15.68 0.62
C VAL A 128 12.01 15.45 1.37
N ILE A 129 12.06 14.45 2.25
CA ILE A 129 13.24 14.19 3.08
C ILE A 129 14.23 13.25 2.39
N PHE A 130 13.73 12.24 1.66
CA PHE A 130 14.53 11.16 1.09
C PHE A 130 14.89 11.36 -0.38
N THR A 131 14.28 12.36 -1.06
CA THR A 131 14.59 12.65 -2.46
C THR A 131 14.98 14.11 -2.65
N SER A 132 15.79 14.38 -3.67
CA SER A 132 16.20 15.75 -3.98
C SER A 132 16.08 16.06 -5.48
N ARG A 133 16.68 15.24 -6.34
CA ARG A 133 16.77 15.49 -7.78
C ARG A 133 16.34 14.29 -8.62
N ASP A 134 16.96 13.13 -8.40
CA ASP A 134 16.86 11.98 -9.30
C ASP A 134 15.66 11.09 -9.03
N ALA A 135 15.17 11.07 -7.78
CA ALA A 135 14.01 10.29 -7.35
C ALA A 135 12.81 11.16 -6.92
N LYS A 136 12.85 12.45 -7.24
CA LYS A 136 11.79 13.39 -6.85
C LYS A 136 10.43 12.97 -7.40
N THR A 137 9.43 12.91 -6.53
CA THR A 137 8.06 12.59 -6.95
C THR A 137 7.41 13.75 -7.68
N VAL A 138 6.44 13.45 -8.54
CA VAL A 138 5.70 14.47 -9.30
C VAL A 138 4.95 15.40 -8.36
N THR A 139 4.33 14.88 -7.29
CA THR A 139 3.64 15.65 -6.25
C THR A 139 4.59 16.62 -5.53
N LEU A 140 5.80 16.18 -5.20
CA LEU A 140 6.81 17.03 -4.61
C LEU A 140 7.31 18.12 -5.57
N SER A 141 7.27 17.88 -6.88
CA SER A 141 7.76 18.83 -7.89
C SER A 141 7.01 20.15 -7.90
N VAL A 142 5.75 20.18 -7.44
CA VAL A 142 4.94 21.41 -7.30
C VAL A 142 5.59 22.41 -6.36
N MET A 143 6.33 21.95 -5.36
CA MET A 143 7.04 22.83 -4.42
C MET A 143 8.13 23.67 -5.10
N GLY A 144 8.58 23.26 -6.28
CA GLY A 144 9.55 24.06 -7.08
C GLY A 144 8.99 25.39 -7.60
N TYR A 145 7.67 25.57 -7.59
CA TYR A 145 7.03 26.84 -7.95
C TYR A 145 6.88 27.82 -6.77
N VAL A 146 7.28 27.40 -5.57
CA VAL A 146 7.35 28.25 -4.38
C VAL A 146 8.80 28.66 -4.17
N THR A 147 9.09 29.93 -4.37
CA THR A 147 10.42 30.50 -4.17
C THR A 147 10.39 31.54 -3.04
N ILE A 148 11.56 31.96 -2.58
CA ILE A 148 11.68 33.00 -1.55
C ILE A 148 11.14 34.35 -2.04
N ARG A 149 11.17 34.59 -3.36
CA ARG A 149 10.79 35.86 -3.95
C ARG A 149 9.32 35.91 -4.35
N GLU A 150 8.76 34.78 -4.81
CA GLU A 150 7.39 34.73 -5.31
C GLU A 150 6.83 33.31 -5.26
N VAL A 151 5.52 33.23 -5.34
CA VAL A 151 4.79 31.98 -5.56
C VAL A 151 4.16 32.05 -6.96
N ALA A 152 4.59 31.17 -7.85
CA ALA A 152 4.06 31.09 -9.21
C ALA A 152 2.70 30.36 -9.23
N TRP A 153 1.64 31.02 -8.74
CA TRP A 153 0.31 30.43 -8.55
C TRP A 153 -0.27 29.77 -9.80
N SER A 154 -0.11 30.42 -10.96
CA SER A 154 -0.61 29.87 -12.22
C SER A 154 0.07 28.54 -12.58
N ASN A 155 1.39 28.47 -12.41
CA ASN A 155 2.18 27.26 -12.68
C ASN A 155 1.84 26.15 -11.67
N MET A 156 1.67 26.50 -10.39
CA MET A 156 1.23 25.56 -9.36
C MET A 156 -0.14 24.97 -9.68
N ALA A 157 -1.11 25.80 -10.08
CA ALA A 157 -2.44 25.35 -10.45
C ALA A 157 -2.40 24.42 -11.67
N ALA A 158 -1.65 24.81 -12.72
CA ALA A 158 -1.49 23.97 -13.91
C ALA A 158 -0.83 22.62 -13.58
N ALA A 159 0.26 22.63 -12.80
CA ALA A 159 0.91 21.41 -12.35
C ALA A 159 -0.02 20.54 -11.49
N GLY A 160 -0.80 21.14 -10.58
CA GLY A 160 -1.77 20.44 -9.75
C GLY A 160 -2.84 19.71 -10.58
N ILE A 161 -3.35 20.35 -11.62
CA ILE A 161 -4.29 19.72 -12.56
C ILE A 161 -3.63 18.52 -13.27
N LEU A 162 -2.42 18.70 -13.81
CA LEU A 162 -1.71 17.63 -14.52
C LEU A 162 -1.43 16.43 -13.59
N ILE A 163 -1.04 16.68 -12.34
CA ILE A 163 -0.75 15.64 -11.34
C ILE A 163 -2.02 14.89 -10.93
N THR A 164 -3.17 15.55 -10.96
CA THR A 164 -4.45 14.94 -10.61
C THR A 164 -4.96 13.99 -11.69
N ILE A 165 -4.66 14.24 -12.97
CA ILE A 165 -5.15 13.43 -14.10
C ILE A 165 -4.86 11.93 -13.95
N PRO A 166 -3.61 11.47 -13.66
CA PRO A 166 -3.34 10.04 -13.53
C PRO A 166 -4.16 9.36 -12.42
N VAL A 167 -4.38 10.06 -11.30
CA VAL A 167 -5.20 9.54 -10.18
C VAL A 167 -6.66 9.43 -10.58
N LEU A 168 -7.19 10.44 -11.28
CA LEU A 168 -8.57 10.42 -11.79
C LEU A 168 -8.77 9.27 -12.77
N ILE A 169 -7.87 9.10 -13.74
CA ILE A 169 -7.93 8.00 -14.70
C ILE A 169 -7.93 6.66 -13.97
N PHE A 170 -6.99 6.47 -13.05
CA PHE A 170 -6.90 5.24 -12.27
C PHE A 170 -8.17 4.99 -11.44
N THR A 171 -8.69 6.02 -10.78
CA THR A 171 -9.92 5.93 -9.98
C THR A 171 -11.12 5.54 -10.85
N ILE A 172 -11.28 6.17 -12.01
CA ILE A 172 -12.38 5.87 -12.95
C ILE A 172 -12.29 4.42 -13.45
N LEU A 173 -11.09 3.94 -13.79
CA LEU A 173 -10.90 2.56 -14.26
C LEU A 173 -11.19 1.51 -13.19
N THR A 174 -10.97 1.87 -11.93
CA THR A 174 -11.03 0.91 -10.80
C THR A 174 -12.25 1.07 -9.88
N GLN A 175 -13.05 2.15 -10.06
CA GLN A 175 -14.21 2.46 -9.20
C GLN A 175 -15.20 1.30 -9.02
N LYS A 176 -15.44 0.51 -10.07
CA LYS A 176 -16.34 -0.66 -10.01
C LYS A 176 -15.89 -1.69 -8.97
N HIS A 177 -14.58 -1.92 -8.88
CA HIS A 177 -13.99 -2.86 -7.94
C HIS A 177 -13.92 -2.29 -6.51
N LEU A 178 -13.82 -0.96 -6.39
CA LEU A 178 -13.80 -0.27 -5.10
C LEU A 178 -15.16 -0.38 -4.39
N VAL A 179 -16.25 -0.07 -5.10
CA VAL A 179 -17.61 -0.15 -4.57
C VAL A 179 -17.92 -1.60 -4.15
N GLN A 180 -17.63 -2.57 -5.01
CA GLN A 180 -17.87 -3.98 -4.72
C GLN A 180 -17.03 -4.52 -3.55
N GLY A 181 -15.76 -4.06 -3.43
CA GLY A 181 -14.88 -4.48 -2.34
C GLY A 181 -15.25 -3.90 -0.97
N LEU A 182 -15.75 -2.67 -0.95
CA LEU A 182 -16.17 -2.01 0.30
C LEU A 182 -17.55 -2.45 0.78
N THR A 183 -18.46 -2.77 -0.16
CA THR A 183 -19.81 -3.21 0.18
C THR A 183 -19.87 -4.68 0.57
N ALA A 184 -18.99 -5.54 0.07
CA ALA A 184 -18.92 -6.94 0.46
C ALA A 184 -18.65 -7.11 1.98
N GLY A 185 -17.88 -6.19 2.58
CA GLY A 185 -17.64 -6.17 4.03
C GLY A 185 -18.75 -5.51 4.86
N ALA A 186 -19.65 -4.75 4.24
CA ALA A 186 -20.68 -3.98 4.93
C ALA A 186 -22.06 -4.69 5.02
N VAL A 187 -22.29 -5.72 4.20
CA VAL A 187 -23.54 -6.51 4.21
C VAL A 187 -23.38 -7.72 5.12
N LYS A 188 -23.14 -7.47 6.41
CA LYS A 188 -23.42 -8.39 7.51
C LYS A 188 -24.42 -7.70 8.42
N GLY A 189 -25.68 -7.70 7.98
CA GLY A 189 -26.84 -7.43 8.78
C GLY A 189 -27.76 -8.63 8.71
#